data_b5b0c652aa88c7add1853a92f54fe825
#
_entry.id   b5b0c652aa88c7add1853a92f54fe825
#
_cell.length_a   1.000
_cell.length_b   1.000
_cell.length_c   1.000
_cell.angle_alpha   90.00
_cell.angle_beta   90.00
_cell.angle_gamma   90.00
#
_symmetry.space_group_name_H-M   'P 1'
#
loop_
_entity.id
_entity.type
_entity.pdbx_description
1 polymer ?
#
loop_
_entity_poly.entity_id
_entity_poly.type
_entity_poly.pdbx_seq_one_letter_code
_entity_poly.pdbx_strand_id
1 'polypeptide(L)'
;DIISTLKSFDRSTLSAKQQITLDELLMYMENALEYSDLYMFNTQLQTTTGIHVQLPLLFAEYTFEEKKDIDEYIELLRDVDGYFENMAAFEKLRANNGYFMEDTLADEVIESCKLFLETAGLEDGAMISTFNEKLASVDGLSSQDIADYKAKNVSAVNEHVIPGYQSLVNVLTSLKGSNRYSGGLCNYPDGSRYFEYILSSTLGWGKSVDEYDKLVDSYLKKYMLKMQSLALKD
;
A
#
# COMPACT_ATOMS: atom_id res chain seq x y z
N ASP A 1 16.53 0.30 20.67
CA ASP A 1 15.08 0.29 20.77
C ASP A 1 14.55 1.72 20.75
N ILE A 2 13.82 2.07 19.69
CA ILE A 2 13.35 3.45 19.41
C ILE A 2 12.47 3.97 20.56
N ILE A 3 11.54 3.15 21.08
CA ILE A 3 10.64 3.53 22.17
C ILE A 3 11.44 3.89 23.42
N SER A 4 12.44 3.08 23.80
CA SER A 4 13.31 3.38 24.94
C SER A 4 14.10 4.66 24.72
N THR A 5 14.57 4.92 23.51
CA THR A 5 15.26 6.16 23.17
C THR A 5 14.30 7.36 23.30
N LEU A 6 13.10 7.27 22.78
CA LEU A 6 12.08 8.33 22.90
C LEU A 6 11.73 8.61 24.36
N LYS A 7 11.56 7.57 25.18
CA LYS A 7 11.29 7.71 26.63
C LYS A 7 12.45 8.31 27.43
N SER A 8 13.67 8.27 26.90
CA SER A 8 14.85 8.83 27.56
C SER A 8 15.01 10.35 27.43
N PHE A 9 14.23 11.00 26.55
CA PHE A 9 14.28 12.46 26.42
C PHE A 9 13.77 13.15 27.69
N ASP A 10 14.55 14.13 28.19
CA ASP A 10 14.10 14.99 29.28
C ASP A 10 13.02 15.96 28.75
N ARG A 11 11.78 15.67 29.09
CA ARG A 11 10.62 16.43 28.66
C ARG A 11 10.69 17.91 29.04
N SER A 12 11.36 18.25 30.14
CA SER A 12 11.49 19.63 30.62
C SER A 12 12.36 20.50 29.70
N THR A 13 13.24 19.87 28.91
CA THR A 13 14.12 20.56 27.94
C THR A 13 13.45 20.78 26.58
N LEU A 14 12.28 20.19 26.34
CA LEU A 14 11.56 20.25 25.09
C LEU A 14 10.60 21.42 25.05
N SER A 15 10.48 22.10 23.90
CA SER A 15 9.42 23.07 23.64
C SER A 15 8.05 22.39 23.62
N ALA A 16 6.96 23.14 23.83
CA ALA A 16 5.61 22.59 23.79
C ALA A 16 5.30 21.81 22.50
N LYS A 17 5.77 22.28 21.33
CA LYS A 17 5.63 21.59 20.07
C LYS A 17 6.39 20.26 20.05
N GLN A 18 7.62 20.22 20.54
CA GLN A 18 8.42 19.00 20.62
C GLN A 18 7.81 18.00 21.61
N GLN A 19 7.21 18.45 22.71
CA GLN A 19 6.51 17.56 23.65
C GLN A 19 5.31 16.88 22.97
N ILE A 20 4.52 17.61 22.19
CA ILE A 20 3.39 17.03 21.42
C ILE A 20 3.93 16.01 20.42
N THR A 21 4.97 16.34 19.65
CA THR A 21 5.59 15.40 18.69
C THR A 21 6.11 14.14 19.39
N LEU A 22 6.72 14.29 20.57
CA LEU A 22 7.20 13.14 21.35
C LEU A 22 6.03 12.24 21.80
N ASP A 23 4.94 12.85 22.28
CA ASP A 23 3.74 12.12 22.72
C ASP A 23 3.10 11.36 21.54
N GLU A 24 2.98 12.00 20.38
CA GLU A 24 2.45 11.39 19.16
C GLU A 24 3.32 10.22 18.69
N LEU A 25 4.64 10.39 18.65
CA LEU A 25 5.57 9.32 18.26
C LEU A 25 5.53 8.14 19.23
N LEU A 26 5.50 8.39 20.53
CA LEU A 26 5.39 7.34 21.55
C LEU A 26 4.08 6.57 21.39
N MET A 27 2.96 7.28 21.30
CA MET A 27 1.65 6.67 21.10
C MET A 27 1.62 5.80 19.83
N TYR A 28 2.13 6.32 18.72
CA TYR A 28 2.18 5.57 17.45
C TYR A 28 3.04 4.30 17.55
N MET A 29 4.25 4.43 18.12
CA MET A 29 5.19 3.31 18.23
C MET A 29 4.73 2.25 19.24
N GLU A 30 4.17 2.66 20.39
CA GLU A 30 3.65 1.74 21.40
C GLU A 30 2.44 0.97 20.84
N ASN A 31 1.57 1.65 20.11
CA ASN A 31 0.46 1.01 19.44
C ASN A 31 0.93 0.01 18.37
N ALA A 32 1.86 0.41 17.52
CA ALA A 32 2.40 -0.49 16.50
C ALA A 32 3.07 -1.74 17.13
N LEU A 33 3.70 -1.59 18.30
CA LEU A 33 4.29 -2.71 19.02
C LEU A 33 3.21 -3.62 19.65
N GLU A 34 2.17 -3.03 20.26
CA GLU A 34 1.08 -3.78 20.91
C GLU A 34 0.34 -4.70 19.93
N TYR A 35 0.18 -4.25 18.69
CA TYR A 35 -0.52 -5.01 17.65
C TYR A 35 0.41 -5.66 16.61
N SER A 36 1.71 -5.74 16.92
CA SER A 36 2.71 -6.29 15.98
C SER A 36 2.52 -7.77 15.66
N ASP A 37 1.86 -8.52 16.53
CA ASP A 37 1.51 -9.93 16.35
C ASP A 37 0.34 -10.12 15.36
N LEU A 38 -0.40 -9.07 15.02
CA LEU A 38 -1.50 -9.10 14.06
C LEU A 38 -1.04 -8.92 12.59
N TYR A 39 0.26 -9.04 12.32
CA TYR A 39 0.84 -8.81 10.99
C TYR A 39 0.23 -9.68 9.87
N MET A 40 -0.39 -10.81 10.20
CA MET A 40 -1.08 -11.66 9.23
C MET A 40 -2.28 -10.97 8.56
N PHE A 41 -2.84 -9.93 9.17
CA PHE A 41 -3.91 -9.13 8.57
C PHE A 41 -3.38 -8.05 7.62
N ASN A 42 -2.09 -7.75 7.68
CA ASN A 42 -1.48 -6.66 6.88
C ASN A 42 -1.20 -7.13 5.45
N THR A 43 -2.23 -7.16 4.60
CA THR A 43 -2.06 -7.42 3.17
C THR A 43 -1.78 -6.14 2.41
N GLN A 44 -0.81 -6.20 1.50
CA GLN A 44 -0.52 -5.13 0.54
C GLN A 44 -1.21 -5.34 -0.81
N LEU A 45 -1.92 -6.46 -0.96
CA LEU A 45 -2.66 -6.82 -2.17
C LEU A 45 -4.16 -6.59 -1.94
N GLN A 46 -4.61 -5.37 -2.18
CA GLN A 46 -6.02 -4.99 -2.15
C GLN A 46 -6.48 -4.69 -3.57
N THR A 47 -7.72 -4.99 -3.92
CA THR A 47 -8.24 -4.93 -5.29
C THR A 47 -8.07 -3.58 -5.97
N THR A 48 -8.21 -2.47 -5.24
CA THR A 48 -8.16 -1.11 -5.79
C THR A 48 -6.97 -0.28 -5.36
N THR A 49 -6.41 -0.54 -4.17
CA THR A 49 -5.31 0.23 -3.56
C THR A 49 -4.08 -0.61 -3.28
N GLY A 50 -4.06 -1.85 -3.79
CA GLY A 50 -2.92 -2.74 -3.63
C GLY A 50 -1.69 -2.26 -4.38
N ILE A 51 -0.52 -2.67 -3.91
CA ILE A 51 0.76 -2.22 -4.48
C ILE A 51 0.92 -2.58 -5.97
N HIS A 52 0.28 -3.66 -6.43
CA HIS A 52 0.27 -4.04 -7.84
C HIS A 52 -0.41 -2.99 -8.75
N VAL A 53 -1.33 -2.20 -8.20
CA VAL A 53 -1.96 -1.04 -8.88
C VAL A 53 -1.16 0.24 -8.64
N GLN A 54 -0.65 0.42 -7.41
CA GLN A 54 0.06 1.63 -7.02
C GLN A 54 1.44 1.74 -7.67
N LEU A 55 2.15 0.63 -7.86
CA LEU A 55 3.53 0.64 -8.32
C LEU A 55 3.71 1.31 -9.70
N PRO A 56 2.90 1.01 -10.73
CA PRO A 56 2.98 1.72 -12.01
C PRO A 56 2.71 3.23 -11.87
N LEU A 57 1.80 3.63 -10.97
CA LEU A 57 1.50 5.04 -10.70
C LEU A 57 2.68 5.74 -10.03
N LEU A 58 3.33 5.10 -9.05
CA LEU A 58 4.52 5.64 -8.39
C LEU A 58 5.65 5.86 -9.40
N PHE A 59 5.87 4.93 -10.32
CA PHE A 59 6.81 5.10 -11.41
C PHE A 59 6.37 6.21 -12.39
N ALA A 60 5.09 6.34 -12.67
CA ALA A 60 4.59 7.41 -13.51
C ALA A 60 4.75 8.80 -12.87
N GLU A 61 4.64 8.92 -11.56
CA GLU A 61 4.77 10.18 -10.80
C GLU A 61 6.22 10.53 -10.44
N TYR A 62 7.16 9.58 -10.56
CA TYR A 62 8.57 9.82 -10.26
C TYR A 62 9.13 10.93 -11.17
N THR A 63 9.76 11.96 -10.61
CA THR A 63 10.28 13.12 -11.35
C THR A 63 11.76 12.96 -11.66
N PHE A 64 12.20 13.45 -12.84
CA PHE A 64 13.60 13.52 -13.24
C PHE A 64 14.04 14.99 -13.27
N GLU A 65 14.91 15.38 -12.34
CA GLU A 65 15.55 16.69 -12.32
C GLU A 65 16.96 16.61 -12.91
N GLU A 66 17.68 15.52 -12.66
CA GLU A 66 19.05 15.27 -13.13
C GLU A 66 19.27 13.80 -13.54
N LYS A 67 20.45 13.52 -14.14
CA LYS A 67 20.82 12.15 -14.56
C LYS A 67 20.74 11.12 -13.45
N LYS A 68 21.06 11.52 -12.22
CA LYS A 68 21.03 10.63 -11.04
C LYS A 68 19.63 10.08 -10.79
N ASP A 69 18.58 10.91 -10.95
CA ASP A 69 17.19 10.47 -10.75
C ASP A 69 16.79 9.40 -11.75
N ILE A 70 17.31 9.48 -12.99
CA ILE A 70 17.06 8.48 -14.02
C ILE A 70 17.77 7.17 -13.67
N ASP A 71 19.01 7.24 -13.18
CA ASP A 71 19.75 6.04 -12.76
C ASP A 71 19.06 5.37 -11.55
N GLU A 72 18.62 6.13 -10.55
CA GLU A 72 17.86 5.64 -9.39
C GLU A 72 16.52 5.00 -9.81
N TYR A 73 15.80 5.63 -10.74
CA TYR A 73 14.57 5.06 -11.29
C TYR A 73 14.82 3.69 -11.96
N ILE A 74 15.87 3.56 -12.75
CA ILE A 74 16.22 2.27 -13.40
C ILE A 74 16.59 1.21 -12.35
N GLU A 75 17.30 1.57 -11.27
CA GLU A 75 17.60 0.64 -10.17
C GLU A 75 16.31 0.20 -9.46
N LEU A 76 15.37 1.12 -9.21
CA LEU A 76 14.06 0.77 -8.63
C LEU A 76 13.26 -0.21 -9.51
N LEU A 77 13.32 -0.04 -10.84
CA LEU A 77 12.69 -1.01 -11.75
C LEU A 77 13.32 -2.41 -11.63
N ARG A 78 14.64 -2.48 -11.42
CA ARG A 78 15.36 -3.75 -11.27
C ARG A 78 15.06 -4.46 -9.96
N ASP A 79 14.61 -3.73 -8.95
CA ASP A 79 14.24 -4.30 -7.65
C ASP A 79 12.81 -4.84 -7.60
N VAL A 80 11.99 -4.62 -8.65
CA VAL A 80 10.55 -4.97 -8.65
C VAL A 80 10.31 -6.47 -8.54
N ASP A 81 11.08 -7.30 -9.22
CA ASP A 81 10.96 -8.76 -9.14
C ASP A 81 11.25 -9.27 -7.72
N GLY A 82 12.35 -8.82 -7.09
CA GLY A 82 12.69 -9.14 -5.72
C GLY A 82 11.64 -8.64 -4.70
N TYR A 83 11.06 -7.48 -4.95
CA TYR A 83 9.96 -6.96 -4.13
C TYR A 83 8.73 -7.86 -4.19
N PHE A 84 8.31 -8.28 -5.39
CA PHE A 84 7.17 -9.20 -5.55
C PHE A 84 7.46 -10.62 -5.08
N GLU A 85 8.71 -11.08 -5.15
CA GLU A 85 9.11 -12.36 -4.55
C GLU A 85 8.91 -12.36 -3.04
N ASN A 86 9.32 -11.30 -2.35
CA ASN A 86 9.11 -11.13 -0.90
C ASN A 86 7.62 -11.07 -0.55
N MET A 87 6.83 -10.36 -1.36
CA MET A 87 5.38 -10.30 -1.19
C MET A 87 4.73 -11.67 -1.39
N ALA A 88 5.11 -12.38 -2.44
CA ALA A 88 4.63 -13.73 -2.70
C ALA A 88 5.00 -14.72 -1.58
N ALA A 89 6.18 -14.57 -0.97
CA ALA A 89 6.58 -15.35 0.20
C ALA A 89 5.68 -15.05 1.42
N PHE A 90 5.31 -13.79 1.63
CA PHE A 90 4.39 -13.39 2.69
C PHE A 90 2.97 -13.94 2.45
N GLU A 91 2.46 -13.86 1.23
CA GLU A 91 1.15 -14.43 0.90
C GLU A 91 1.12 -15.96 1.06
N LYS A 92 2.20 -16.67 0.74
CA LYS A 92 2.35 -18.09 1.06
C LYS A 92 2.30 -18.36 2.57
N LEU A 93 2.97 -17.52 3.37
CA LEU A 93 2.92 -17.62 4.84
C LEU A 93 1.49 -17.41 5.34
N ARG A 94 0.78 -16.40 4.85
CA ARG A 94 -0.63 -16.14 5.16
C ARG A 94 -1.52 -17.33 4.78
N ALA A 95 -1.37 -17.87 3.58
CA ALA A 95 -2.11 -19.02 3.10
C ALA A 95 -1.90 -20.26 3.96
N ASN A 96 -0.66 -20.57 4.35
CA ASN A 96 -0.34 -21.69 5.24
C ASN A 96 -1.04 -21.59 6.61
N ASN A 97 -1.30 -20.36 7.07
CA ASN A 97 -2.03 -20.08 8.30
C ASN A 97 -3.55 -19.88 8.09
N GLY A 98 -4.04 -19.95 6.86
CA GLY A 98 -5.45 -19.79 6.52
C GLY A 98 -5.91 -18.34 6.35
N TYR A 99 -4.98 -17.37 6.31
CA TYR A 99 -5.25 -15.95 6.20
C TYR A 99 -5.19 -15.41 4.76
N PHE A 100 -5.13 -16.30 3.76
CA PHE A 100 -5.17 -15.84 2.37
C PHE A 100 -6.49 -15.12 2.08
N MET A 101 -6.50 -14.22 1.11
CA MET A 101 -7.71 -13.51 0.69
C MET A 101 -8.76 -14.50 0.12
N GLU A 102 -10.02 -14.09 0.08
CA GLU A 102 -11.06 -14.86 -0.58
C GLU A 102 -10.80 -14.97 -2.08
N ASP A 103 -11.20 -16.08 -2.68
CA ASP A 103 -10.90 -16.40 -4.08
C ASP A 103 -11.41 -15.34 -5.06
N THR A 104 -12.56 -14.71 -4.76
CA THR A 104 -13.09 -13.61 -5.56
C THR A 104 -12.18 -12.39 -5.56
N LEU A 105 -11.60 -12.04 -4.40
CA LEU A 105 -10.65 -10.93 -4.29
C LEU A 105 -9.31 -11.29 -4.95
N ALA A 106 -8.88 -12.55 -4.82
CA ALA A 106 -7.69 -13.03 -5.51
C ALA A 106 -7.85 -12.96 -7.04
N ASP A 107 -9.04 -13.31 -7.57
CA ASP A 107 -9.32 -13.20 -8.99
C ASP A 107 -9.28 -11.74 -9.48
N GLU A 108 -9.80 -10.79 -8.73
CA GLU A 108 -9.72 -9.36 -9.06
C GLU A 108 -8.27 -8.84 -9.09
N VAL A 109 -7.45 -9.22 -8.11
CA VAL A 109 -6.02 -8.85 -8.06
C VAL A 109 -5.26 -9.48 -9.23
N ILE A 110 -5.49 -10.77 -9.49
CA ILE A 110 -4.87 -11.51 -10.61
C ILE A 110 -5.24 -10.87 -11.94
N GLU A 111 -6.51 -10.54 -12.16
CA GLU A 111 -6.97 -9.91 -13.39
C GLU A 111 -6.35 -8.52 -13.58
N SER A 112 -6.29 -7.72 -12.52
CA SER A 112 -5.61 -6.41 -12.55
C SER A 112 -4.14 -6.54 -12.94
N CYS A 113 -3.42 -7.52 -12.40
CA CYS A 113 -2.04 -7.80 -12.79
C CYS A 113 -1.91 -8.21 -14.27
N LYS A 114 -2.84 -9.05 -14.77
CA LYS A 114 -2.84 -9.48 -16.18
C LYS A 114 -3.11 -8.32 -17.13
N LEU A 115 -4.07 -7.45 -16.81
CA LEU A 115 -4.34 -6.25 -17.61
C LEU A 115 -3.13 -5.32 -17.68
N PHE A 116 -2.41 -5.15 -16.58
CA PHE A 116 -1.14 -4.41 -16.61
C PHE A 116 -0.11 -5.07 -17.53
N LEU A 117 0.03 -6.39 -17.47
CA LEU A 117 1.00 -7.14 -18.29
C LEU A 117 0.73 -7.05 -19.79
N GLU A 118 -0.52 -6.83 -20.22
CA GLU A 118 -0.87 -6.68 -21.63
C GLU A 118 -0.15 -5.50 -22.31
N THR A 119 0.15 -4.44 -21.54
CA THR A 119 0.72 -3.21 -22.09
C THR A 119 2.07 -2.81 -21.51
N ALA A 120 2.53 -3.45 -20.42
CA ALA A 120 3.71 -3.01 -19.66
C ALA A 120 4.98 -2.84 -20.49
N GLY A 121 5.23 -3.75 -21.46
CA GLY A 121 6.40 -3.72 -22.32
C GLY A 121 6.19 -3.07 -23.69
N LEU A 122 4.99 -2.57 -23.99
CA LEU A 122 4.70 -1.93 -25.27
C LEU A 122 5.25 -0.50 -25.30
N GLU A 123 5.60 -0.02 -26.49
CA GLU A 123 6.16 1.32 -26.70
C GLU A 123 5.19 2.43 -26.25
N ASP A 124 3.89 2.24 -26.45
CA ASP A 124 2.81 3.10 -26.00
C ASP A 124 2.27 2.78 -24.60
N GLY A 125 2.77 1.72 -23.98
CA GLY A 125 2.44 1.35 -22.60
C GLY A 125 2.99 2.37 -21.60
N ALA A 126 2.26 2.59 -20.50
CA ALA A 126 2.57 3.63 -19.51
C ALA A 126 4.01 3.58 -18.98
N MET A 127 4.54 2.38 -18.74
CA MET A 127 5.92 2.21 -18.22
C MET A 127 7.01 2.68 -19.19
N ILE A 128 6.73 2.67 -20.48
CA ILE A 128 7.67 3.07 -21.53
C ILE A 128 7.40 4.50 -21.99
N SER A 129 6.14 4.84 -22.28
CA SER A 129 5.77 6.16 -22.82
C SER A 129 6.03 7.28 -21.80
N THR A 130 5.60 7.15 -20.55
CA THR A 130 5.82 8.19 -19.52
C THR A 130 7.30 8.39 -19.21
N PHE A 131 8.09 7.32 -19.18
CA PHE A 131 9.54 7.42 -19.04
C PHE A 131 10.15 8.24 -20.19
N ASN A 132 9.77 7.94 -21.44
CA ASN A 132 10.25 8.63 -22.62
C ASN A 132 9.90 10.12 -22.63
N GLU A 133 8.69 10.47 -22.16
CA GLU A 133 8.26 11.88 -22.02
C GLU A 133 9.08 12.63 -20.97
N LYS A 134 9.34 12.02 -19.82
CA LYS A 134 10.15 12.61 -18.76
C LYS A 134 11.60 12.85 -19.14
N LEU A 135 12.21 11.95 -19.91
CA LEU A 135 13.57 12.17 -20.41
C LEU A 135 13.71 13.47 -21.22
N ALA A 136 12.66 13.88 -21.91
CA ALA A 136 12.69 15.12 -22.70
C ALA A 136 12.74 16.41 -21.85
N SER A 137 12.43 16.32 -20.57
CA SER A 137 12.45 17.44 -19.62
C SER A 137 13.78 17.61 -18.88
N VAL A 138 14.71 16.65 -18.99
CA VAL A 138 16.00 16.69 -18.29
C VAL A 138 17.04 17.42 -19.12
N ASP A 139 17.53 18.53 -18.59
CA ASP A 139 18.56 19.30 -19.24
C ASP A 139 19.93 18.59 -19.33
N GLY A 140 20.67 18.85 -20.39
CA GLY A 140 22.05 18.40 -20.56
C GLY A 140 22.20 16.92 -20.97
N LEU A 141 21.14 16.23 -21.35
CA LEU A 141 21.22 14.91 -21.97
C LEU A 141 21.61 15.01 -23.44
N SER A 142 22.62 14.25 -23.87
CA SER A 142 22.92 14.05 -25.28
C SER A 142 21.90 13.10 -25.94
N SER A 143 21.82 13.12 -27.26
CA SER A 143 20.98 12.17 -28.00
C SER A 143 21.37 10.71 -27.73
N GLN A 144 22.65 10.45 -27.47
CA GLN A 144 23.14 9.12 -27.09
C GLN A 144 22.68 8.75 -25.67
N ASP A 145 22.78 9.66 -24.69
CA ASP A 145 22.25 9.42 -23.32
C ASP A 145 20.76 9.04 -23.37
N ILE A 146 19.96 9.81 -24.13
CA ILE A 146 18.53 9.55 -24.27
C ILE A 146 18.27 8.15 -24.85
N ALA A 147 18.99 7.77 -25.91
CA ALA A 147 18.85 6.45 -26.52
C ALA A 147 19.24 5.32 -25.55
N ASP A 148 20.33 5.50 -24.80
CA ASP A 148 20.83 4.53 -23.83
C ASP A 148 19.85 4.38 -22.64
N TYR A 149 19.29 5.47 -22.12
CA TYR A 149 18.30 5.41 -21.03
C TYR A 149 16.98 4.77 -21.48
N LYS A 150 16.51 5.06 -22.68
CA LYS A 150 15.33 4.38 -23.24
C LYS A 150 15.56 2.85 -23.35
N ALA A 151 16.72 2.44 -23.83
CA ALA A 151 17.07 1.02 -23.93
C ALA A 151 17.14 0.36 -22.53
N LYS A 152 17.76 1.04 -21.55
CA LYS A 152 17.83 0.55 -20.16
C LYS A 152 16.44 0.40 -19.53
N ASN A 153 15.53 1.38 -19.75
CA ASN A 153 14.16 1.30 -19.24
C ASN A 153 13.42 0.10 -19.84
N VAL A 154 13.44 -0.07 -21.16
CA VAL A 154 12.81 -1.20 -21.83
C VAL A 154 13.37 -2.53 -21.31
N SER A 155 14.71 -2.64 -21.16
CA SER A 155 15.36 -3.83 -20.59
C SER A 155 14.87 -4.10 -19.16
N ALA A 156 14.91 -3.10 -18.27
CA ALA A 156 14.50 -3.26 -16.88
C ALA A 156 13.01 -3.64 -16.75
N VAL A 157 12.13 -3.06 -17.54
CA VAL A 157 10.71 -3.44 -17.56
C VAL A 157 10.54 -4.89 -18.00
N ASN A 158 11.20 -5.33 -19.07
CA ASN A 158 11.06 -6.68 -19.59
C ASN A 158 11.73 -7.74 -18.71
N GLU A 159 12.84 -7.43 -18.06
CA GLU A 159 13.65 -8.38 -17.30
C GLU A 159 13.24 -8.48 -15.83
N HIS A 160 12.61 -7.45 -15.25
CA HIS A 160 12.28 -7.38 -13.82
C HIS A 160 10.80 -7.10 -13.55
N VAL A 161 10.22 -6.07 -14.17
CA VAL A 161 8.82 -5.70 -13.88
C VAL A 161 7.85 -6.77 -14.38
N ILE A 162 7.92 -7.13 -15.64
CA ILE A 162 7.04 -8.16 -16.25
C ILE A 162 7.17 -9.50 -15.56
N PRO A 163 8.38 -10.06 -15.36
CA PRO A 163 8.54 -11.31 -14.62
C PRO A 163 8.04 -11.26 -13.18
N GLY A 164 8.24 -10.13 -12.49
CA GLY A 164 7.74 -9.92 -11.13
C GLY A 164 6.21 -10.06 -11.05
N TYR A 165 5.48 -9.37 -11.92
CA TYR A 165 4.02 -9.50 -12.01
C TYR A 165 3.57 -10.90 -12.42
N GLN A 166 4.24 -11.56 -13.39
CA GLN A 166 3.93 -12.93 -13.79
C GLN A 166 4.11 -13.91 -12.64
N SER A 167 5.20 -13.77 -11.86
CA SER A 167 5.47 -14.57 -10.68
C SER A 167 4.37 -14.38 -9.63
N LEU A 168 3.97 -13.13 -9.36
CA LEU A 168 2.89 -12.82 -8.44
C LEU A 168 1.57 -13.48 -8.87
N VAL A 169 1.17 -13.35 -10.13
CA VAL A 169 -0.04 -14.00 -10.70
C VAL A 169 0.00 -15.51 -10.49
N ASN A 170 1.13 -16.15 -10.78
CA ASN A 170 1.28 -17.59 -10.62
C ASN A 170 1.14 -18.03 -9.16
N VAL A 171 1.76 -17.29 -8.24
CA VAL A 171 1.69 -17.61 -6.81
C VAL A 171 0.27 -17.40 -6.30
N LEU A 172 -0.36 -16.26 -6.55
CA LEU A 172 -1.73 -16.00 -6.09
C LEU A 172 -2.71 -17.05 -6.63
N THR A 173 -2.58 -17.44 -7.90
CA THR A 173 -3.40 -18.49 -8.50
C THR A 173 -3.24 -19.82 -7.75
N SER A 174 -2.00 -20.17 -7.36
CA SER A 174 -1.72 -21.43 -6.64
C SER A 174 -2.23 -21.43 -5.20
N LEU A 175 -2.47 -20.27 -4.60
CA LEU A 175 -2.92 -20.11 -3.22
C LEU A 175 -4.44 -20.05 -3.07
N LYS A 176 -5.20 -19.98 -4.15
CA LYS A 176 -6.67 -20.00 -4.10
C LYS A 176 -7.19 -21.24 -3.37
N GLY A 177 -8.27 -21.07 -2.64
CA GLY A 177 -8.86 -22.11 -1.80
C GLY A 177 -8.16 -22.34 -0.45
N SER A 178 -7.10 -21.58 -0.13
CA SER A 178 -6.37 -21.71 1.14
C SER A 178 -6.93 -20.85 2.29
N ASN A 179 -7.89 -19.97 2.02
CA ASN A 179 -8.58 -19.22 3.06
C ASN A 179 -9.41 -20.16 3.95
N ARG A 180 -9.27 -20.03 5.28
CA ARG A 180 -10.01 -20.81 6.26
C ARG A 180 -11.08 -20.01 7.02
N TYR A 181 -11.11 -18.70 6.84
CA TYR A 181 -11.89 -17.76 7.67
C TYR A 181 -12.73 -16.83 6.80
N SER A 182 -13.57 -17.37 5.93
CA SER A 182 -14.44 -16.59 5.05
C SER A 182 -15.53 -15.82 5.80
N GLY A 183 -16.05 -14.76 5.19
CA GLY A 183 -17.22 -14.02 5.68
C GLY A 183 -16.93 -12.87 6.64
N GLY A 184 -15.69 -12.39 6.70
CA GLY A 184 -15.31 -11.17 7.41
C GLY A 184 -14.44 -11.38 8.64
N LEU A 185 -13.93 -10.29 9.20
CA LEU A 185 -12.96 -10.30 10.31
C LEU A 185 -13.44 -11.03 11.55
N CYS A 186 -14.76 -11.03 11.82
CA CYS A 186 -15.34 -11.72 12.98
C CYS A 186 -15.09 -13.25 13.01
N ASN A 187 -14.75 -13.83 11.86
CA ASN A 187 -14.47 -15.27 11.74
C ASN A 187 -12.98 -15.61 11.86
N TYR A 188 -12.11 -14.60 11.85
CA TYR A 188 -10.68 -14.80 12.02
C TYR A 188 -10.29 -14.87 13.49
N PRO A 189 -9.30 -15.70 13.87
CA PRO A 189 -8.64 -15.55 15.16
C PRO A 189 -8.13 -14.12 15.31
N ASP A 190 -8.35 -13.50 16.47
CA ASP A 190 -7.99 -12.10 16.75
C ASP A 190 -8.61 -11.05 15.81
N GLY A 191 -9.61 -11.41 14.98
CA GLY A 191 -10.24 -10.49 14.05
C GLY A 191 -10.91 -9.29 14.73
N SER A 192 -11.56 -9.51 15.90
CA SER A 192 -12.11 -8.43 16.71
C SER A 192 -11.03 -7.47 17.22
N ARG A 193 -9.91 -8.02 17.71
CA ARG A 193 -8.75 -7.23 18.17
C ARG A 193 -8.12 -6.44 17.03
N TYR A 194 -8.05 -7.02 15.84
CA TYR A 194 -7.58 -6.31 14.64
C TYR A 194 -8.54 -5.19 14.23
N PHE A 195 -9.86 -5.40 14.36
CA PHE A 195 -10.85 -4.36 14.09
C PHE A 195 -10.72 -3.18 15.07
N GLU A 196 -10.52 -3.45 16.36
CA GLU A 196 -10.23 -2.42 17.37
C GLU A 196 -8.96 -1.63 17.04
N TYR A 197 -7.92 -2.33 16.58
CA TYR A 197 -6.68 -1.69 16.11
C TYR A 197 -6.93 -0.74 14.93
N ILE A 198 -7.66 -1.18 13.90
CA ILE A 198 -7.99 -0.34 12.75
C ILE A 198 -8.78 0.90 13.19
N LEU A 199 -9.79 0.73 14.02
CA LEU A 199 -10.60 1.85 14.52
C LEU A 199 -9.75 2.85 15.30
N SER A 200 -8.95 2.35 16.23
CA SER A 200 -8.10 3.22 17.05
C SER A 200 -7.04 3.95 16.24
N SER A 201 -6.37 3.26 15.32
CA SER A 201 -5.32 3.86 14.46
C SER A 201 -5.88 4.86 13.43
N THR A 202 -7.13 4.67 12.98
CA THR A 202 -7.75 5.51 11.94
C THR A 202 -8.53 6.69 12.53
N LEU A 203 -9.29 6.47 13.62
CA LEU A 203 -10.21 7.44 14.20
C LEU A 203 -9.65 8.12 15.46
N GLY A 204 -8.49 7.68 15.94
CA GLY A 204 -7.88 8.11 17.18
C GLY A 204 -8.33 7.29 18.39
N TRP A 205 -7.61 7.47 19.50
CA TRP A 205 -7.73 6.64 20.69
C TRP A 205 -8.81 7.16 21.65
N GLY A 206 -9.32 6.27 22.45
CA GLY A 206 -10.12 6.61 23.62
C GLY A 206 -11.60 6.27 23.55
N LYS A 207 -12.04 5.53 22.52
CA LYS A 207 -13.40 5.01 22.45
C LYS A 207 -13.41 3.52 22.08
N SER A 208 -14.30 2.78 22.74
CA SER A 208 -14.59 1.38 22.36
C SER A 208 -15.38 1.30 21.04
N VAL A 209 -15.45 0.13 20.44
CA VAL A 209 -16.28 -0.16 19.25
C VAL A 209 -17.72 0.27 19.49
N ASP A 210 -18.30 -0.09 20.63
CA ASP A 210 -19.68 0.27 21.02
C ASP A 210 -19.91 1.77 21.13
N GLU A 211 -18.92 2.52 21.59
CA GLU A 211 -19.01 3.98 21.67
C GLU A 211 -18.96 4.63 20.29
N TYR A 212 -18.15 4.09 19.37
CA TYR A 212 -18.12 4.52 17.97
C TYR A 212 -19.44 4.20 17.27
N ASP A 213 -19.99 3.00 17.46
CA ASP A 213 -21.28 2.60 16.88
C ASP A 213 -22.41 3.55 17.29
N LYS A 214 -22.54 3.83 18.60
CA LYS A 214 -23.48 4.82 19.12
C LYS A 214 -23.27 6.22 18.54
N LEU A 215 -22.01 6.61 18.34
CA LEU A 215 -21.67 7.91 17.76
C LEU A 215 -22.12 7.98 16.30
N VAL A 216 -21.82 6.95 15.49
CA VAL A 216 -22.25 6.84 14.09
C VAL A 216 -23.78 6.90 14.00
N ASP A 217 -24.49 6.12 14.81
CA ASP A 217 -25.95 6.12 14.88
C ASP A 217 -26.53 7.51 15.20
N SER A 218 -25.90 8.20 16.13
CA SER A 218 -26.33 9.55 16.50
C SER A 218 -26.20 10.56 15.36
N TYR A 219 -25.06 10.47 14.62
CA TYR A 219 -24.82 11.32 13.45
C TYR A 219 -25.74 10.97 12.29
N LEU A 220 -25.97 9.70 12.00
CA LEU A 220 -26.91 9.27 10.98
C LEU A 220 -28.30 9.83 11.23
N LYS A 221 -28.84 9.66 12.44
CA LYS A 221 -30.15 10.22 12.84
C LYS A 221 -30.18 11.74 12.69
N LYS A 222 -29.16 12.44 13.16
CA LYS A 222 -29.03 13.90 13.04
C LYS A 222 -29.05 14.36 11.58
N TYR A 223 -28.27 13.73 10.74
CA TYR A 223 -28.16 14.15 9.34
C TYR A 223 -29.39 13.75 8.53
N MET A 224 -30.02 12.61 8.81
CA MET A 224 -31.30 12.23 8.18
C MET A 224 -32.40 13.26 8.50
N LEU A 225 -32.53 13.68 9.74
CA LEU A 225 -33.49 14.74 10.15
C LEU A 225 -33.18 16.07 9.45
N LYS A 226 -31.89 16.42 9.32
CA LYS A 226 -31.48 17.63 8.61
C LYS A 226 -31.81 17.56 7.12
N MET A 227 -31.57 16.43 6.48
CA MET A 227 -31.95 16.21 5.07
C MET A 227 -33.46 16.32 4.88
N GLN A 228 -34.26 15.68 5.73
CA GLN A 228 -35.71 15.80 5.68
C GLN A 228 -36.19 17.24 5.83
N SER A 229 -35.58 18.00 6.78
CA SER A 229 -35.94 19.41 7.01
C SER A 229 -35.57 20.32 5.83
N LEU A 230 -34.58 19.95 5.04
CA LEU A 230 -34.22 20.69 3.83
C LEU A 230 -35.15 20.34 2.66
N ALA A 231 -35.45 19.06 2.48
CA ALA A 231 -36.37 18.60 1.44
C ALA A 231 -37.84 19.12 1.60
N LEU A 232 -38.21 19.52 2.81
CA LEU A 232 -39.55 20.12 3.07
C LEU A 232 -39.56 21.64 2.90
N LYS A 233 -38.44 22.27 2.54
CA LYS A 233 -38.35 23.72 2.34
C LYS A 233 -38.41 24.15 0.87
N ASP A 234 -38.27 23.16 -0.03
CA ASP A 234 -38.52 23.28 -1.47
C ASP A 234 -39.96 22.89 -1.82
#